data_ce699b261833bc2fa679ca42651704ea
#
_entry.id   ce699b261833bc2fa679ca42651704ea
#
_cell.length_a   1.000
_cell.length_b   1.000
_cell.length_c   1.000
_cell.angle_alpha   90.00
_cell.angle_beta   90.00
_cell.angle_gamma   90.00
#
_symmetry.space_group_name_H-M   'P 1'
#
loop_
_entity.id
_entity.type
_entity.pdbx_description
1 polymer ?
#
loop_
_entity_poly.entity_id
_entity_poly.type
_entity_poly.pdbx_seq_one_letter_code
_entity_poly.pdbx_strand_id
1 'polypeptide(L)'
;LGRNGAGKTTTMLTLSGLLPASDGEITLRGKRTDNLAPEAIARQGIRLVPQGRRVFANLSVEENLAVAAQRREIAATWNLDRVYSMFPQLKDRAKQRAGTLSGGEQQMLVIGRALMGNPDVLLLDEPSEGLAPLIVHEVNESIRKLKNEGLSIILVEQNFNVAQELADHMVVLNIGQVAFNGSAAQVLAEPELA
;
A
#
# COMPACT_ATOMS: atom_id res chain seq x y z
N LEU A 1 -0.27 -13.05 -0.78
CA LEU A 1 -0.33 -13.61 -2.13
C LEU A 1 -1.56 -14.50 -2.27
N GLY A 2 -2.12 -14.67 -3.48
CA GLY A 2 -3.25 -15.56 -3.75
C GLY A 2 -4.03 -15.17 -5.00
N ARG A 3 -4.82 -16.10 -5.53
CA ARG A 3 -5.67 -15.87 -6.71
C ARG A 3 -6.81 -14.89 -6.42
N ASN A 4 -7.50 -14.45 -7.46
CA ASN A 4 -8.73 -13.65 -7.32
C ASN A 4 -9.77 -14.40 -6.49
N GLY A 5 -10.42 -13.68 -5.55
CA GLY A 5 -11.37 -14.29 -4.62
C GLY A 5 -10.75 -15.00 -3.40
N ALA A 6 -9.42 -15.04 -3.26
CA ALA A 6 -8.76 -15.67 -2.12
C ALA A 6 -8.94 -14.94 -0.77
N GLY A 7 -9.52 -13.73 -0.74
CA GLY A 7 -9.73 -12.95 0.48
C GLY A 7 -8.72 -11.83 0.71
N LYS A 8 -7.80 -11.57 -0.22
CA LYS A 8 -6.73 -10.56 -0.10
C LYS A 8 -7.26 -9.15 0.21
N THR A 9 -8.10 -8.61 -0.67
CA THR A 9 -8.72 -7.27 -0.50
C THR A 9 -9.56 -7.21 0.77
N THR A 10 -10.32 -8.27 1.09
CA THR A 10 -11.08 -8.36 2.35
C THR A 10 -10.16 -8.19 3.55
N THR A 11 -9.02 -8.88 3.57
CA THR A 11 -8.01 -8.74 4.63
C THR A 11 -7.52 -7.29 4.72
N MET A 12 -7.18 -6.64 3.60
CA MET A 12 -6.72 -5.24 3.59
C MET A 12 -7.79 -4.28 4.12
N LEU A 13 -9.05 -4.48 3.73
CA LEU A 13 -10.17 -3.68 4.23
C LEU A 13 -10.40 -3.90 5.73
N THR A 14 -10.25 -5.12 6.22
CA THR A 14 -10.38 -5.43 7.65
C THR A 14 -9.24 -4.80 8.46
N LEU A 15 -7.98 -4.91 8.01
CA LEU A 15 -6.83 -4.28 8.64
C LEU A 15 -6.96 -2.75 8.71
N SER A 16 -7.65 -2.13 7.75
CA SER A 16 -7.90 -0.68 7.72
C SER A 16 -9.19 -0.26 8.43
N GLY A 17 -9.97 -1.20 8.97
CA GLY A 17 -11.25 -0.95 9.67
C GLY A 17 -12.41 -0.63 8.74
N LEU A 18 -12.25 -0.76 7.42
CA LEU A 18 -13.32 -0.56 6.44
C LEU A 18 -14.30 -1.72 6.38
N LEU A 19 -13.88 -2.90 6.86
CA LEU A 19 -14.72 -4.05 7.13
C LEU A 19 -14.48 -4.53 8.58
N PRO A 20 -15.52 -4.92 9.32
CA PRO A 20 -15.34 -5.49 10.65
C PRO A 20 -14.68 -6.87 10.56
N ALA A 21 -13.80 -7.19 11.51
CA ALA A 21 -13.37 -8.56 11.71
C ALA A 21 -14.54 -9.38 12.26
N SER A 22 -14.77 -10.58 11.71
CA SER A 22 -15.82 -11.49 12.21
C SER A 22 -15.37 -12.24 13.47
N ASP A 23 -14.07 -12.47 13.62
CA ASP A 23 -13.44 -13.14 14.76
C ASP A 23 -11.94 -12.81 14.80
N GLY A 24 -11.27 -13.13 15.92
CA GLY A 24 -9.86 -12.88 16.12
C GLY A 24 -9.55 -11.48 16.63
N GLU A 25 -8.27 -11.09 16.54
CA GLU A 25 -7.80 -9.77 16.96
C GLU A 25 -6.78 -9.21 15.99
N ILE A 26 -6.78 -7.88 15.85
CA ILE A 26 -5.79 -7.13 15.09
C ILE A 26 -5.09 -6.20 16.06
N THR A 27 -3.76 -6.27 16.10
CA THR A 27 -2.96 -5.43 16.99
C THR A 27 -1.91 -4.64 16.21
N LEU A 28 -1.73 -3.38 16.59
CA LEU A 28 -0.63 -2.54 16.15
C LEU A 28 0.19 -2.11 17.38
N ARG A 29 1.46 -2.46 17.44
CA ARG A 29 2.34 -2.14 18.60
C ARG A 29 1.72 -2.57 19.93
N GLY A 30 1.10 -3.76 19.96
CA GLY A 30 0.46 -4.34 21.15
C GLY A 30 -0.89 -3.72 21.53
N LYS A 31 -1.42 -2.78 20.76
CA LYS A 31 -2.76 -2.20 20.98
C LYS A 31 -3.74 -2.76 19.96
N ARG A 32 -4.91 -3.18 20.42
CA ARG A 32 -5.98 -3.67 19.55
C ARG A 32 -6.53 -2.56 18.66
N THR A 33 -6.77 -2.90 17.40
CA THR A 33 -7.31 -1.98 16.37
C THR A 33 -8.60 -2.50 15.73
N ASP A 34 -8.95 -3.76 15.90
CA ASP A 34 -10.09 -4.44 15.26
C ASP A 34 -11.46 -3.83 15.62
N ASN A 35 -11.55 -3.11 16.73
CA ASN A 35 -12.79 -2.44 17.18
C ASN A 35 -12.78 -0.92 16.97
N LEU A 36 -11.80 -0.40 16.21
CA LEU A 36 -11.66 1.03 15.99
C LEU A 36 -12.28 1.43 14.64
N ALA A 37 -12.81 2.66 14.60
CA ALA A 37 -13.21 3.27 13.33
C ALA A 37 -12.03 3.49 12.39
N PRO A 38 -12.22 3.45 11.06
CA PRO A 38 -11.15 3.61 10.07
C PRO A 38 -10.27 4.85 10.29
N GLU A 39 -10.88 5.97 10.71
CA GLU A 39 -10.17 7.21 10.97
C GLU A 39 -9.25 7.10 12.20
N ALA A 40 -9.66 6.32 13.21
CA ALA A 40 -8.85 6.06 14.40
C ALA A 40 -7.65 5.17 14.06
N ILE A 41 -7.86 4.12 13.27
CA ILE A 41 -6.81 3.24 12.73
C ILE A 41 -5.84 4.07 11.89
N ALA A 42 -6.36 4.90 11.00
CA ALA A 42 -5.55 5.80 10.20
C ALA A 42 -4.70 6.75 11.07
N ARG A 43 -5.26 7.33 12.14
CA ARG A 43 -4.49 8.16 13.09
C ARG A 43 -3.42 7.39 13.84
N GLN A 44 -3.59 6.09 14.05
CA GLN A 44 -2.55 5.23 14.63
C GLN A 44 -1.41 4.90 13.67
N GLY A 45 -1.54 5.22 12.39
CA GLY A 45 -0.48 5.10 11.39
C GLY A 45 -0.67 3.98 10.37
N ILE A 46 -1.83 3.33 10.28
CA ILE A 46 -2.13 2.42 9.18
C ILE A 46 -2.73 3.23 8.02
N ARG A 47 -2.17 3.08 6.82
CA ARG A 47 -2.67 3.73 5.60
C ARG A 47 -2.91 2.69 4.51
N LEU A 48 -4.07 2.76 3.87
CA LEU A 48 -4.43 1.89 2.76
C LEU A 48 -4.31 2.63 1.43
N VAL A 49 -3.61 2.03 0.49
CA VAL A 49 -3.69 2.31 -0.95
C VAL A 49 -4.55 1.21 -1.55
N PRO A 50 -5.83 1.47 -1.83
CA PRO A 50 -6.73 0.47 -2.36
C PRO A 50 -6.49 0.25 -3.84
N GLN A 51 -6.93 -0.88 -4.36
CA GLN A 51 -6.99 -1.20 -5.78
C GLN A 51 -7.71 -0.11 -6.59
N GLY A 52 -7.27 0.15 -7.83
CA GLY A 52 -7.98 1.00 -8.79
C GLY A 52 -7.60 2.48 -8.78
N ARG A 53 -6.42 2.84 -8.31
CA ARG A 53 -5.83 4.19 -8.50
C ARG A 53 -6.78 5.34 -8.14
N ARG A 54 -7.38 5.32 -6.95
CA ARG A 54 -8.43 6.26 -6.53
C ARG A 54 -7.89 7.67 -6.27
N VAL A 55 -7.53 8.39 -7.36
CA VAL A 55 -7.17 9.82 -7.29
C VAL A 55 -8.43 10.69 -7.22
N PHE A 56 -8.31 11.88 -6.64
CA PHE A 56 -9.31 12.94 -6.76
C PHE A 56 -9.09 13.62 -8.12
N ALA A 57 -9.78 13.13 -9.15
CA ALA A 57 -9.53 13.47 -10.56
C ALA A 57 -9.59 14.97 -10.87
N ASN A 58 -10.46 15.72 -10.19
CA ASN A 58 -10.67 17.16 -10.39
C ASN A 58 -9.65 18.04 -9.64
N LEU A 59 -8.94 17.46 -8.66
CA LEU A 59 -7.87 18.15 -7.93
C LEU A 59 -6.54 18.02 -8.67
N SER A 60 -5.68 18.99 -8.47
CA SER A 60 -4.28 18.90 -8.95
C SER A 60 -3.50 17.83 -8.17
N VAL A 61 -2.31 17.48 -8.65
CA VAL A 61 -1.38 16.59 -7.95
C VAL A 61 -1.08 17.11 -6.54
N GLU A 62 -0.71 18.38 -6.43
CA GLU A 62 -0.38 19.02 -5.14
C GLU A 62 -1.58 19.02 -4.18
N GLU A 63 -2.78 19.34 -4.67
CA GLU A 63 -4.00 19.27 -3.87
C GLU A 63 -4.32 17.85 -3.40
N ASN A 64 -4.16 16.83 -4.27
CA ASN A 64 -4.30 15.43 -3.89
C ASN A 64 -3.36 15.03 -2.75
N LEU A 65 -2.13 15.52 -2.76
CA LEU A 65 -1.16 15.27 -1.70
C LEU A 65 -1.54 16.03 -0.42
N ALA A 66 -1.92 17.30 -0.56
CA ALA A 66 -2.24 18.18 0.57
C ALA A 66 -3.44 17.71 1.41
N VAL A 67 -4.48 17.14 0.78
CA VAL A 67 -5.68 16.66 1.51
C VAL A 67 -5.37 15.53 2.49
N ALA A 68 -4.28 14.80 2.31
CA ALA A 68 -3.86 13.71 3.19
C ALA A 68 -2.82 14.14 4.24
N ALA A 69 -2.31 15.37 4.14
CA ALA A 69 -1.32 15.87 5.07
C ALA A 69 -1.89 15.94 6.49
N GLN A 70 -1.36 15.11 7.37
CA GLN A 70 -1.73 15.14 8.78
C GLN A 70 -0.63 15.82 9.60
N ARG A 71 -1.02 16.79 10.42
CA ARG A 71 -0.16 17.27 11.50
C ARG A 71 -0.16 16.22 12.60
N ARG A 72 0.91 15.43 12.67
CA ARG A 72 1.19 14.59 13.83
C ARG A 72 2.05 15.41 14.80
N GLU A 73 1.87 15.19 16.11
CA GLU A 73 2.72 15.79 17.17
C GLU A 73 4.18 15.32 17.08
N ILE A 74 4.41 14.17 16.44
CA ILE A 74 5.75 13.64 16.12
C ILE A 74 6.21 14.30 14.81
N ALA A 75 7.46 14.71 14.75
CA ALA A 75 8.06 15.31 13.55
C ALA A 75 7.68 14.53 12.29
N ALA A 76 6.92 15.16 11.40
CA ALA A 76 6.41 14.53 10.19
C ALA A 76 7.61 14.10 9.32
N THR A 77 7.80 12.80 9.19
CA THR A 77 8.88 12.22 8.37
C THR A 77 8.57 12.42 6.88
N TRP A 78 7.29 12.35 6.51
CA TRP A 78 6.81 12.57 5.15
C TRP A 78 6.16 13.95 5.03
N ASN A 79 6.63 14.70 4.07
CA ASN A 79 6.11 16.01 3.65
C ASN A 79 6.13 16.08 2.12
N LEU A 80 5.64 17.19 1.57
CA LEU A 80 5.53 17.38 0.13
C LEU A 80 6.89 17.26 -0.58
N ASP A 81 7.95 17.85 -0.02
CA ASP A 81 9.29 17.81 -0.62
C ASP A 81 9.83 16.38 -0.67
N ARG A 82 9.63 15.59 0.40
CA ARG A 82 10.07 14.20 0.44
C ARG A 82 9.28 13.33 -0.52
N VAL A 83 7.97 13.53 -0.66
CA VAL A 83 7.14 12.84 -1.66
C VAL A 83 7.62 13.19 -3.07
N TYR A 84 7.93 14.45 -3.35
CA TYR A 84 8.48 14.86 -4.64
C TYR A 84 9.90 14.34 -4.91
N SER A 85 10.70 14.16 -3.86
CA SER A 85 12.00 13.50 -3.99
C SER A 85 11.87 12.01 -4.32
N MET A 86 10.83 11.34 -3.78
CA MET A 86 10.53 9.95 -4.09
C MET A 86 9.92 9.79 -5.49
N PHE A 87 9.07 10.73 -5.91
CA PHE A 87 8.33 10.72 -7.18
C PHE A 87 8.54 12.04 -7.94
N PRO A 88 9.72 12.27 -8.57
CA PRO A 88 10.04 13.55 -9.24
C PRO A 88 9.03 13.94 -10.31
N GLN A 89 8.48 12.96 -11.05
CA GLN A 89 7.46 13.18 -12.08
C GLN A 89 6.17 13.81 -11.55
N LEU A 90 5.85 13.62 -10.27
CA LEU A 90 4.71 14.30 -9.64
C LEU A 90 4.99 15.78 -9.39
N LYS A 91 6.25 16.13 -9.09
CA LYS A 91 6.68 17.52 -8.91
C LYS A 91 6.51 18.32 -10.21
N ASP A 92 6.96 17.74 -11.31
CA ASP A 92 6.87 18.37 -12.63
C ASP A 92 5.40 18.63 -13.06
N ARG A 93 4.47 17.86 -12.50
CA ARG A 93 3.03 17.92 -12.76
C ARG A 93 2.21 18.46 -11.59
N ALA A 94 2.84 19.14 -10.62
CA ALA A 94 2.21 19.57 -9.37
C ALA A 94 0.85 20.28 -9.56
N LYS A 95 0.73 21.11 -10.60
CA LYS A 95 -0.49 21.89 -10.93
C LYS A 95 -1.41 21.18 -11.93
N GLN A 96 -1.01 20.03 -12.46
CA GLN A 96 -1.83 19.26 -13.41
C GLN A 96 -2.97 18.55 -12.68
N ARG A 97 -4.17 18.45 -13.29
CA ARG A 97 -5.29 17.69 -12.76
C ARG A 97 -4.96 16.20 -12.73
N ALA A 98 -5.18 15.55 -11.59
CA ALA A 98 -4.85 14.15 -11.37
C ALA A 98 -5.55 13.20 -12.35
N GLY A 99 -6.77 13.53 -12.78
CA GLY A 99 -7.50 12.74 -13.76
C GLY A 99 -6.85 12.67 -15.14
N THR A 100 -5.92 13.58 -15.48
CA THR A 100 -5.23 13.62 -16.78
C THR A 100 -3.84 12.97 -16.76
N LEU A 101 -3.43 12.43 -15.61
CA LEU A 101 -2.18 11.68 -15.44
C LEU A 101 -2.27 10.30 -16.09
N SER A 102 -1.12 9.76 -16.50
CA SER A 102 -1.00 8.35 -16.88
C SER A 102 -1.36 7.43 -15.69
N GLY A 103 -1.70 6.17 -15.98
CA GLY A 103 -2.02 5.20 -14.93
C GLY A 103 -0.90 5.01 -13.90
N GLY A 104 0.36 5.03 -14.34
CA GLY A 104 1.53 4.97 -13.45
C GLY A 104 1.68 6.19 -12.57
N GLU A 105 1.55 7.40 -13.14
CA GLU A 105 1.59 8.64 -12.36
C GLU A 105 0.44 8.71 -11.35
N GLN A 106 -0.76 8.25 -11.71
CA GLN A 106 -1.88 8.14 -10.77
C GLN A 106 -1.56 7.18 -9.64
N GLN A 107 -0.93 6.02 -9.93
CA GLN A 107 -0.52 5.07 -8.91
C GLN A 107 0.51 5.67 -7.95
N MET A 108 1.54 6.34 -8.48
CA MET A 108 2.53 7.05 -7.66
C MET A 108 1.90 8.16 -6.82
N LEU A 109 0.91 8.87 -7.38
CA LEU A 109 0.16 9.90 -6.65
C LEU A 109 -0.63 9.32 -5.48
N VAL A 110 -1.31 8.18 -5.64
CA VAL A 110 -2.06 7.54 -4.55
C VAL A 110 -1.13 7.03 -3.46
N ILE A 111 0.03 6.45 -3.82
CA ILE A 111 1.07 6.06 -2.86
C ILE A 111 1.61 7.31 -2.14
N GLY A 112 1.99 8.35 -2.87
CA GLY A 112 2.46 9.62 -2.31
C GLY A 112 1.44 10.24 -1.35
N ARG A 113 0.16 10.21 -1.70
CA ARG A 113 -0.92 10.67 -0.83
C ARG A 113 -1.01 9.87 0.48
N ALA A 114 -0.83 8.55 0.42
CA ALA A 114 -0.80 7.73 1.63
C ALA A 114 0.40 8.06 2.51
N LEU A 115 1.58 8.34 1.92
CA LEU A 115 2.79 8.76 2.62
C LEU A 115 2.62 10.10 3.33
N MET A 116 1.90 11.07 2.74
CA MET A 116 1.58 12.36 3.38
C MET A 116 0.83 12.21 4.72
N GLY A 117 0.17 11.06 4.93
CA GLY A 117 -0.43 10.69 6.21
C GLY A 117 0.57 10.18 7.25
N ASN A 118 1.88 10.16 6.95
CA ASN A 118 2.94 9.66 7.82
C ASN A 118 2.66 8.26 8.39
N PRO A 119 2.55 7.21 7.53
CA PRO A 119 2.21 5.87 7.98
C PRO A 119 3.35 5.22 8.78
N ASP A 120 2.97 4.39 9.75
CA ASP A 120 3.83 3.39 10.36
C ASP A 120 3.74 2.07 9.57
N VAL A 121 2.55 1.80 9.02
CA VAL A 121 2.27 0.64 8.17
C VAL A 121 1.51 1.10 6.93
N LEU A 122 2.05 0.77 5.76
CA LEU A 122 1.42 1.02 4.45
C LEU A 122 0.83 -0.29 3.92
N LEU A 123 -0.47 -0.28 3.68
CA LEU A 123 -1.20 -1.37 3.04
C LEU A 123 -1.33 -1.06 1.55
N LEU A 124 -0.81 -1.93 0.68
CA LEU A 124 -0.86 -1.79 -0.78
C LEU A 124 -1.66 -2.95 -1.37
N ASP A 125 -2.82 -2.64 -1.96
CA ASP A 125 -3.69 -3.66 -2.55
C ASP A 125 -3.56 -3.65 -4.09
N GLU A 126 -2.83 -4.62 -4.62
CA GLU A 126 -2.52 -4.84 -6.04
C GLU A 126 -2.02 -3.56 -6.76
N PRO A 127 -0.94 -2.92 -6.27
CA PRO A 127 -0.49 -1.63 -6.77
C PRO A 127 0.01 -1.67 -8.22
N SER A 128 0.35 -2.84 -8.74
CA SER A 128 0.86 -3.04 -10.11
C SER A 128 -0.23 -3.38 -11.14
N GLU A 129 -1.48 -3.61 -10.68
CA GLU A 129 -2.56 -4.07 -11.56
C GLU A 129 -2.88 -3.11 -12.71
N GLY A 130 -2.97 -3.66 -13.94
CA GLY A 130 -3.32 -2.92 -15.15
C GLY A 130 -2.30 -1.85 -15.54
N LEU A 131 -1.05 -1.97 -15.11
CA LEU A 131 0.06 -1.13 -15.52
C LEU A 131 0.91 -1.84 -16.59
N ALA A 132 1.54 -1.04 -17.47
CA ALA A 132 2.51 -1.55 -18.41
C ALA A 132 3.77 -2.07 -17.67
N PRO A 133 4.48 -3.08 -18.20
CA PRO A 133 5.62 -3.71 -17.50
C PRO A 133 6.69 -2.73 -17.01
N LEU A 134 7.01 -1.71 -17.79
CA LEU A 134 7.98 -0.67 -17.41
C LEU A 134 7.51 0.09 -16.16
N ILE A 135 6.24 0.42 -16.10
CA ILE A 135 5.65 1.16 -14.97
C ILE A 135 5.53 0.27 -13.72
N VAL A 136 5.22 -1.03 -13.90
CA VAL A 136 5.27 -2.01 -12.81
C VAL A 136 6.65 -2.00 -12.15
N HIS A 137 7.72 -2.00 -12.96
CA HIS A 137 9.09 -1.93 -12.45
C HIS A 137 9.33 -0.64 -11.64
N GLU A 138 8.91 0.53 -12.14
CA GLU A 138 9.07 1.80 -11.42
C GLU A 138 8.30 1.83 -10.08
N VAL A 139 7.08 1.29 -10.05
CA VAL A 139 6.28 1.16 -8.82
C VAL A 139 6.98 0.23 -7.83
N ASN A 140 7.46 -0.92 -8.28
CA ASN A 140 8.17 -1.89 -7.44
C ASN A 140 9.47 -1.32 -6.86
N GLU A 141 10.25 -0.57 -7.67
CA GLU A 141 11.44 0.13 -7.19
C GLU A 141 11.10 1.18 -6.11
N SER A 142 9.96 1.87 -6.27
CA SER A 142 9.49 2.81 -5.27
C SER A 142 9.12 2.10 -3.96
N ILE A 143 8.42 0.96 -4.03
CA ILE A 143 8.08 0.13 -2.86
C ILE A 143 9.35 -0.39 -2.18
N ARG A 144 10.33 -0.85 -2.96
CA ARG A 144 11.64 -1.31 -2.44
C ARG A 144 12.38 -0.19 -1.69
N LYS A 145 12.39 1.03 -2.24
CA LYS A 145 12.99 2.20 -1.56
C LYS A 145 12.31 2.49 -0.23
N LEU A 146 10.96 2.51 -0.22
CA LEU A 146 10.18 2.73 1.01
C LEU A 146 10.48 1.69 2.08
N LYS A 147 10.57 0.41 1.69
CA LYS A 147 10.95 -0.68 2.57
C LYS A 147 12.37 -0.48 3.14
N ASN A 148 13.34 -0.13 2.30
CA ASN A 148 14.73 0.11 2.70
C ASN A 148 14.87 1.31 3.64
N GLU A 149 13.95 2.28 3.58
CA GLU A 149 13.85 3.40 4.51
C GLU A 149 13.18 3.01 5.85
N GLY A 150 12.81 1.75 6.03
CA GLY A 150 12.26 1.20 7.27
C GLY A 150 10.73 1.29 7.39
N LEU A 151 10.01 1.63 6.31
CA LEU A 151 8.55 1.60 6.34
C LEU A 151 8.05 0.16 6.32
N SER A 152 7.19 -0.19 7.28
CA SER A 152 6.50 -1.48 7.27
C SER A 152 5.44 -1.49 6.17
N ILE A 153 5.46 -2.53 5.32
CA ILE A 153 4.57 -2.63 4.16
C ILE A 153 3.88 -3.99 4.17
N ILE A 154 2.56 -3.99 4.04
CA ILE A 154 1.79 -5.18 3.69
C ILE A 154 1.37 -5.03 2.24
N LEU A 155 1.91 -5.89 1.38
CA LEU A 155 1.68 -5.88 -0.06
C LEU A 155 0.79 -7.07 -0.46
N VAL A 156 -0.32 -6.78 -1.09
CA VAL A 156 -1.14 -7.78 -1.79
C VAL A 156 -0.75 -7.78 -3.26
N GLU A 157 -0.36 -8.93 -3.75
CA GLU A 157 -0.02 -9.17 -5.15
C GLU A 157 -0.53 -10.53 -5.63
N GLN A 158 -0.78 -10.64 -6.93
CA GLN A 158 -1.08 -11.90 -7.60
C GLN A 158 0.16 -12.47 -8.29
N ASN A 159 1.04 -11.58 -8.74
CA ASN A 159 2.26 -11.97 -9.41
C ASN A 159 3.31 -12.45 -8.40
N PHE A 160 3.58 -13.74 -8.41
CA PHE A 160 4.52 -14.38 -7.51
C PHE A 160 5.93 -13.77 -7.60
N ASN A 161 6.41 -13.50 -8.81
CA ASN A 161 7.77 -12.95 -9.00
C ASN A 161 7.90 -11.57 -8.37
N VAL A 162 6.87 -10.71 -8.52
CA VAL A 162 6.84 -9.38 -7.88
C VAL A 162 6.83 -9.51 -6.36
N ALA A 163 5.97 -10.39 -5.83
CA ALA A 163 5.89 -10.61 -4.39
C ALA A 163 7.23 -11.12 -3.82
N GLN A 164 7.86 -12.07 -4.50
CA GLN A 164 9.15 -12.65 -4.10
C GLN A 164 10.28 -11.62 -4.07
N GLU A 165 10.33 -10.70 -5.04
CA GLU A 165 11.36 -9.65 -5.08
C GLU A 165 11.25 -8.64 -3.94
N LEU A 166 10.04 -8.41 -3.44
CA LEU A 166 9.76 -7.34 -2.49
C LEU A 166 9.61 -7.84 -1.05
N ALA A 167 9.13 -9.08 -0.85
CA ALA A 167 8.75 -9.58 0.46
C ALA A 167 9.92 -10.18 1.24
N ASP A 168 9.99 -9.90 2.56
CA ASP A 168 10.81 -10.66 3.51
C ASP A 168 10.04 -11.91 3.98
N HIS A 169 8.71 -11.75 4.12
CA HIS A 169 7.80 -12.77 4.61
C HIS A 169 6.58 -12.86 3.70
N MET A 170 6.10 -14.05 3.44
CA MET A 170 4.98 -14.31 2.54
C MET A 170 3.88 -15.10 3.23
N VAL A 171 2.64 -14.67 2.99
CA VAL A 171 1.44 -15.40 3.35
C VAL A 171 0.67 -15.69 2.07
N VAL A 172 0.42 -16.96 1.79
CA VAL A 172 -0.40 -17.39 0.64
C VAL A 172 -1.81 -17.67 1.12
N LEU A 173 -2.78 -17.01 0.52
CA LEU A 173 -4.20 -17.20 0.79
C LEU A 173 -4.83 -18.06 -0.31
N ASN A 174 -5.66 -19.01 0.09
CA ASN A 174 -6.50 -19.79 -0.80
C ASN A 174 -7.91 -19.92 -0.20
N ILE A 175 -8.92 -19.41 -0.90
CA ILE A 175 -10.35 -19.45 -0.50
C ILE A 175 -10.53 -19.04 0.98
N GLY A 176 -9.99 -17.90 1.37
CA GLY A 176 -10.11 -17.34 2.73
C GLY A 176 -9.25 -18.02 3.80
N GLN A 177 -8.44 -19.00 3.44
CA GLN A 177 -7.57 -19.73 4.37
C GLN A 177 -6.10 -19.45 4.08
N VAL A 178 -5.27 -19.48 5.13
CA VAL A 178 -3.82 -19.41 5.00
C VAL A 178 -3.31 -20.79 4.54
N ALA A 179 -2.88 -20.87 3.28
CA ALA A 179 -2.30 -22.08 2.72
C ALA A 179 -0.79 -22.20 3.04
N PHE A 180 -0.11 -21.06 3.16
CA PHE A 180 1.30 -21.01 3.51
C PHE A 180 1.61 -19.73 4.32
N ASN A 181 2.58 -19.86 5.22
CA ASN A 181 3.09 -18.74 6.02
C ASN A 181 4.58 -18.96 6.32
N GLY A 182 5.47 -18.15 5.73
CA GLY A 182 6.91 -18.35 5.86
C GLY A 182 7.73 -17.30 5.11
N SER A 183 9.06 -17.47 5.07
CA SER A 183 9.93 -16.59 4.32
C SER A 183 9.76 -16.77 2.81
N ALA A 184 10.12 -15.74 2.02
CA ALA A 184 10.10 -15.83 0.56
C ALA A 184 10.95 -16.99 0.03
N ALA A 185 12.09 -17.31 0.70
CA ALA A 185 12.95 -18.42 0.35
C ALA A 185 12.28 -19.80 0.57
N GLN A 186 11.45 -19.94 1.59
CA GLN A 186 10.71 -21.18 1.87
C GLN A 186 9.62 -21.45 0.84
N VAL A 187 8.94 -20.41 0.35
CA VAL A 187 7.91 -20.56 -0.70
C VAL A 187 8.50 -21.15 -1.99
N LEU A 188 9.74 -20.77 -2.32
CA LEU A 188 10.44 -21.30 -3.49
C LEU A 188 10.75 -22.80 -3.41
N ALA A 189 10.83 -23.35 -2.21
CA ALA A 189 11.09 -24.76 -1.98
C ALA A 189 9.79 -25.60 -2.12
N GLU A 190 8.63 -24.98 -2.25
CA GLU A 190 7.31 -25.64 -2.38
C GLU A 190 6.69 -25.30 -3.75
N PRO A 191 7.00 -26.06 -4.82
CA PRO A 191 6.55 -25.78 -6.20
C PRO A 191 5.02 -25.75 -6.38
N GLU A 192 4.27 -26.38 -5.47
CA GLU A 192 2.81 -26.42 -5.50
C GLU A 192 2.14 -25.09 -5.09
N LEU A 193 2.91 -24.15 -4.54
CA LEU A 193 2.44 -22.84 -4.08
C LEU A 193 2.71 -21.69 -5.08
N ALA A 194 3.47 -21.96 -6.15
CA ALA A 194 3.90 -20.98 -7.15
C ALA A 194 2.90 -20.78 -8.30
#